data_d7e7181a0c547b08e4587bc86dcbea20
#
_entry.id   d7e7181a0c547b08e4587bc86dcbea20
#
_cell.length_a   1.000
_cell.length_b   1.000
_cell.length_c   1.000
_cell.angle_alpha   90.00
_cell.angle_beta   90.00
_cell.angle_gamma   90.00
#
_symmetry.space_group_name_H-M   'P 1'
#
loop_
_entity.id
_entity.type
_entity.pdbx_description
1 polymer ?
#
loop_
_entity_poly.entity_id
_entity_poly.type
_entity_poly.pdbx_seq_one_letter_code
_entity_poly.pdbx_strand_id
1 'polypeptide(L)'
;MAFSKKPIKGMTDFLPADMKLRESVLSQIKSIYASFGFTQIETPMMEHIGNLTSKQGGDNEKLIFKVLKRGAAFDRAWDSGNRDELVAEGLRYDLTVPLSRFYANNKEQLPSPFRALQVGPVWRADQPAKGRFRQFVQCDIDVLGDSTNLAEIELITATSKALSTVLGAAGIDKFTVHVNDRRILCAAAMKAGCADPEVGGMLVTLDKLDKIGFEGVEKELLENGAAPEMADCFLDLFKGEIDTESCKGFCD
;
A
#
# COMPACT_ATOMS: atom_id res chain seq x y z
N MET A 1 30.76 22.35 -12.90
CA MET A 1 29.83 22.02 -11.80
C MET A 1 30.56 21.18 -10.78
N ALA A 2 30.41 21.45 -9.47
CA ALA A 2 31.03 20.62 -8.44
C ALA A 2 30.26 19.27 -8.38
N PHE A 3 31.00 18.16 -8.30
CA PHE A 3 30.44 16.82 -8.16
C PHE A 3 29.77 16.68 -6.77
N SER A 4 28.50 16.30 -6.73
CA SER A 4 27.81 16.02 -5.48
C SER A 4 28.19 14.63 -4.97
N LYS A 5 28.71 14.55 -3.74
CA LYS A 5 29.07 13.28 -3.09
C LYS A 5 27.90 12.66 -2.32
N LYS A 6 26.79 13.39 -2.15
CA LYS A 6 25.61 12.91 -1.42
C LYS A 6 24.60 12.34 -2.40
N PRO A 7 23.92 11.23 -2.05
CA PRO A 7 22.77 10.75 -2.81
C PRO A 7 21.64 11.77 -2.82
N ILE A 8 20.67 11.56 -3.70
CA ILE A 8 19.43 12.37 -3.76
C ILE A 8 18.73 12.31 -2.41
N LYS A 9 18.18 13.43 -1.95
CA LYS A 9 17.47 13.52 -0.67
C LYS A 9 16.36 12.46 -0.59
N GLY A 10 16.40 11.66 0.47
CA GLY A 10 15.46 10.56 0.69
C GLY A 10 15.85 9.24 0.03
N MET A 11 17.04 9.16 -0.58
CA MET A 11 17.66 7.94 -1.07
C MET A 11 18.93 7.66 -0.28
N THR A 12 19.32 6.40 -0.16
CA THR A 12 20.45 5.98 0.71
C THR A 12 21.32 4.98 -0.02
N ASP A 13 22.65 5.15 0.13
CA ASP A 13 23.63 4.13 -0.23
C ASP A 13 23.70 3.08 0.89
N PHE A 14 23.83 1.82 0.53
CA PHE A 14 23.97 0.72 1.48
C PHE A 14 25.42 0.21 1.46
N LEU A 15 26.04 0.15 2.62
CA LEU A 15 27.37 -0.43 2.75
C LEU A 15 27.34 -1.97 2.69
N PRO A 16 28.46 -2.66 2.42
CA PRO A 16 28.48 -4.12 2.28
C PRO A 16 27.89 -4.87 3.47
N ALA A 17 28.09 -4.38 4.71
CA ALA A 17 27.51 -4.99 5.91
C ALA A 17 25.97 -4.88 5.92
N ASP A 18 25.43 -3.70 5.58
CA ASP A 18 24.00 -3.46 5.49
C ASP A 18 23.36 -4.30 4.38
N MET A 19 24.05 -4.42 3.25
CA MET A 19 23.60 -5.29 2.14
C MET A 19 23.56 -6.74 2.53
N LYS A 20 24.55 -7.25 3.27
CA LYS A 20 24.57 -8.63 3.75
C LYS A 20 23.39 -8.92 4.69
N LEU A 21 23.08 -7.98 5.60
CA LEU A 21 21.93 -8.11 6.49
C LEU A 21 20.63 -8.11 5.70
N ARG A 22 20.48 -7.15 4.78
CA ARG A 22 19.30 -7.02 3.91
C ARG A 22 19.05 -8.28 3.09
N GLU A 23 20.06 -8.84 2.42
CA GLU A 23 19.94 -10.05 1.64
C GLU A 23 19.57 -11.26 2.50
N SER A 24 20.10 -11.36 3.72
CA SER A 24 19.72 -12.39 4.68
C SER A 24 18.24 -12.32 5.04
N VAL A 25 17.72 -11.12 5.35
CA VAL A 25 16.31 -10.90 5.67
C VAL A 25 15.42 -11.23 4.47
N LEU A 26 15.75 -10.70 3.29
CA LEU A 26 14.97 -10.95 2.07
C LEU A 26 14.96 -12.43 1.69
N SER A 27 16.08 -13.13 1.88
CA SER A 27 16.16 -14.58 1.61
C SER A 27 15.22 -15.37 2.52
N GLN A 28 15.14 -15.03 3.81
CA GLN A 28 14.22 -15.67 4.75
C GLN A 28 12.76 -15.41 4.35
N ILE A 29 12.39 -14.16 4.07
CA ILE A 29 11.03 -13.79 3.65
C ILE A 29 10.64 -14.55 2.38
N LYS A 30 11.48 -14.55 1.35
CA LYS A 30 11.25 -15.25 0.09
C LYS A 30 11.06 -16.75 0.31
N SER A 31 11.88 -17.38 1.14
CA SER A 31 11.79 -18.81 1.46
C SER A 31 10.47 -19.15 2.14
N ILE A 32 10.02 -18.31 3.07
CA ILE A 32 8.75 -18.51 3.76
C ILE A 32 7.60 -18.38 2.76
N TYR A 33 7.54 -17.31 1.97
CA TYR A 33 6.47 -17.15 0.99
C TYR A 33 6.47 -18.25 -0.07
N ALA A 34 7.64 -18.70 -0.51
CA ALA A 34 7.72 -19.85 -1.41
C ALA A 34 7.14 -21.14 -0.79
N SER A 35 7.26 -21.33 0.54
CA SER A 35 6.66 -22.48 1.23
C SER A 35 5.13 -22.45 1.27
N PHE A 36 4.52 -21.28 1.06
CA PHE A 36 3.08 -21.10 0.86
C PHE A 36 2.66 -21.15 -0.63
N GLY A 37 3.57 -21.48 -1.53
CA GLY A 37 3.28 -21.60 -2.97
C GLY A 37 3.36 -20.28 -3.75
N PHE A 38 3.82 -19.19 -3.15
CA PHE A 38 4.06 -17.95 -3.87
C PHE A 38 5.27 -18.09 -4.79
N THR A 39 5.09 -17.71 -6.06
CA THR A 39 6.13 -17.77 -7.09
C THR A 39 6.65 -16.39 -7.42
N GLN A 40 7.97 -16.25 -7.44
CA GLN A 40 8.58 -14.96 -7.69
C GLN A 40 8.47 -14.54 -9.15
N ILE A 41 8.02 -13.30 -9.37
CA ILE A 41 8.06 -12.61 -10.65
C ILE A 41 8.85 -11.31 -10.52
N GLU A 42 9.23 -10.73 -11.65
CA GLU A 42 9.83 -9.41 -11.73
C GLU A 42 9.16 -8.63 -12.84
N THR A 43 8.91 -7.35 -12.59
CA THR A 43 8.34 -6.40 -13.54
C THR A 43 9.30 -5.22 -13.73
N PRO A 44 9.29 -4.52 -14.88
CA PRO A 44 10.11 -3.34 -15.10
C PRO A 44 9.93 -2.27 -14.00
N MET A 45 11.00 -1.55 -13.71
CA MET A 45 10.99 -0.45 -12.71
C MET A 45 10.29 0.80 -13.25
N MET A 46 10.25 0.97 -14.56
CA MET A 46 9.51 2.03 -15.24
C MET A 46 8.23 1.46 -15.83
N GLU A 47 7.16 2.22 -15.75
CA GLU A 47 5.85 1.89 -16.29
C GLU A 47 5.33 3.07 -17.12
N HIS A 48 4.43 2.80 -18.08
CA HIS A 48 3.73 3.85 -18.80
C HIS A 48 3.00 4.78 -17.84
N ILE A 49 3.12 6.09 -18.06
CA ILE A 49 2.49 7.07 -17.15
C ILE A 49 0.99 6.87 -17.03
N GLY A 50 0.31 6.50 -18.11
CA GLY A 50 -1.13 6.23 -18.10
C GLY A 50 -1.56 5.04 -17.24
N ASN A 51 -0.65 4.09 -16.95
CA ASN A 51 -0.93 2.99 -16.02
C ASN A 51 -0.75 3.43 -14.57
N LEU A 52 0.17 4.36 -14.32
CA LEU A 52 0.47 4.88 -12.97
C LEU A 52 -0.53 5.97 -12.55
N THR A 53 -1.06 6.75 -13.50
CA THR A 53 -2.10 7.75 -13.28
C THR A 53 -3.46 7.11 -13.56
N SER A 54 -4.06 6.47 -12.58
CA SER A 54 -5.39 5.89 -12.75
C SER A 54 -6.46 6.98 -12.76
N LYS A 55 -7.59 6.71 -13.46
CA LYS A 55 -8.74 7.63 -13.56
C LYS A 55 -9.36 8.07 -12.22
N GLN A 56 -8.90 7.53 -11.12
CA GLN A 56 -9.40 7.86 -9.78
C GLN A 56 -8.77 9.12 -9.17
N GLY A 57 -7.79 9.74 -9.85
CA GLY A 57 -7.17 11.01 -9.46
C GLY A 57 -6.94 11.07 -7.95
N GLY A 58 -5.84 10.61 -7.45
CA GLY A 58 -5.61 10.58 -6.01
C GLY A 58 -4.28 11.23 -5.64
N ASP A 59 -4.03 11.38 -4.35
CA ASP A 59 -2.76 11.88 -3.84
C ASP A 59 -1.55 11.07 -4.32
N ASN A 60 -1.76 9.83 -4.73
CA ASN A 60 -0.74 8.96 -5.31
C ASN A 60 -0.09 9.51 -6.58
N GLU A 61 -0.82 10.28 -7.40
CA GLU A 61 -0.23 10.91 -8.61
C GLU A 61 0.87 11.91 -8.29
N LYS A 62 0.78 12.58 -7.13
CA LYS A 62 1.80 13.51 -6.61
C LYS A 62 3.07 12.79 -6.17
N LEU A 63 2.99 11.48 -5.95
CA LEU A 63 4.10 10.64 -5.49
C LEU A 63 4.93 10.08 -6.63
N ILE A 64 4.48 10.19 -7.89
CA ILE A 64 5.14 9.58 -9.04
C ILE A 64 6.37 10.39 -9.45
N PHE A 65 7.53 9.73 -9.52
CA PHE A 65 8.69 10.27 -10.22
C PHE A 65 8.48 10.13 -11.72
N LYS A 66 8.12 11.22 -12.37
CA LYS A 66 7.81 11.28 -13.81
C LYS A 66 9.10 11.31 -14.64
N VAL A 67 9.10 10.57 -15.75
CA VAL A 67 10.21 10.50 -16.70
C VAL A 67 9.81 11.22 -17.98
N LEU A 68 10.63 12.18 -18.41
CA LEU A 68 10.37 12.97 -19.60
C LEU A 68 10.65 12.17 -20.87
N LYS A 69 9.89 12.45 -21.91
CA LYS A 69 10.20 12.02 -23.29
C LYS A 69 11.61 12.43 -23.68
N ARG A 70 12.18 11.81 -24.71
CA ARG A 70 13.54 12.07 -25.19
C ARG A 70 13.55 12.37 -26.69
N GLY A 71 14.57 13.14 -27.13
CA GLY A 71 14.78 13.49 -28.55
C GLY A 71 13.60 14.18 -29.17
N ALA A 72 13.35 13.93 -30.44
CA ALA A 72 12.31 14.59 -31.21
C ALA A 72 10.88 14.46 -30.62
N ALA A 73 10.62 13.44 -29.79
CA ALA A 73 9.34 13.32 -29.10
C ALA A 73 9.20 14.35 -27.95
N PHE A 74 10.30 14.66 -27.27
CA PHE A 74 10.36 15.73 -26.28
C PHE A 74 10.18 17.10 -26.94
N ASP A 75 10.92 17.35 -28.03
CA ASP A 75 10.88 18.63 -28.73
C ASP A 75 9.46 18.95 -29.23
N ARG A 76 8.79 17.98 -29.86
CA ARG A 76 7.39 18.14 -30.29
C ARG A 76 6.44 18.43 -29.12
N ALA A 77 6.61 17.73 -28.00
CA ALA A 77 5.77 17.95 -26.83
C ALA A 77 6.05 19.31 -26.16
N TRP A 78 7.29 19.74 -26.17
CA TRP A 78 7.67 21.07 -25.70
C TRP A 78 7.04 22.18 -26.55
N ASP A 79 7.14 22.06 -27.87
CA ASP A 79 6.61 23.03 -28.83
C ASP A 79 5.07 23.09 -28.81
N SER A 80 4.39 22.00 -28.45
CA SER A 80 2.94 21.98 -28.29
C SER A 80 2.44 22.83 -27.11
N GLY A 81 3.31 23.14 -26.15
CA GLY A 81 2.96 23.84 -24.93
C GLY A 81 2.15 23.00 -23.93
N ASN A 82 1.84 21.74 -24.25
CA ASN A 82 1.13 20.84 -23.37
C ASN A 82 2.09 20.11 -22.41
N ARG A 83 2.08 20.52 -21.15
CA ARG A 83 2.98 19.97 -20.12
C ARG A 83 2.77 18.49 -19.86
N ASP A 84 1.56 17.99 -20.00
CA ASP A 84 1.25 16.58 -19.72
C ASP A 84 1.82 15.67 -20.81
N GLU A 85 1.99 16.17 -22.02
CA GLU A 85 2.63 15.45 -23.12
C GLU A 85 4.15 15.32 -22.98
N LEU A 86 4.78 16.08 -22.08
CA LEU A 86 6.23 15.97 -21.82
C LEU A 86 6.61 14.66 -21.14
N VAL A 87 5.67 14.00 -20.49
CA VAL A 87 5.90 12.78 -19.72
C VAL A 87 5.42 11.55 -20.51
N ALA A 88 6.23 10.52 -20.56
CA ALA A 88 5.88 9.24 -21.19
C ALA A 88 5.78 8.10 -20.17
N GLU A 89 6.73 8.04 -19.26
CA GLU A 89 6.87 6.98 -18.27
C GLU A 89 7.01 7.58 -16.86
N GLY A 90 6.93 6.71 -15.86
CA GLY A 90 7.26 7.04 -14.48
C GLY A 90 7.94 5.87 -13.78
N LEU A 91 8.63 6.14 -12.69
CA LEU A 91 9.09 5.10 -11.79
C LEU A 91 7.89 4.55 -11.01
N ARG A 92 7.81 3.24 -10.91
CA ARG A 92 6.74 2.57 -10.15
C ARG A 92 6.79 3.00 -8.68
N TYR A 93 5.65 3.37 -8.12
CA TYR A 93 5.51 3.76 -6.71
C TYR A 93 5.04 2.61 -5.82
N ASP A 94 4.59 1.52 -6.44
CA ASP A 94 4.29 0.22 -5.81
C ASP A 94 4.53 -0.92 -6.80
N LEU A 95 4.27 -2.16 -6.39
CA LEU A 95 4.39 -3.36 -7.21
C LEU A 95 3.04 -3.85 -7.76
N THR A 96 1.92 -3.32 -7.28
CA THR A 96 0.55 -3.75 -7.64
C THR A 96 0.17 -3.34 -9.05
N VAL A 97 0.45 -2.09 -9.46
CA VAL A 97 0.14 -1.61 -10.82
C VAL A 97 0.91 -2.41 -11.88
N PRO A 98 2.25 -2.60 -11.75
CA PRO A 98 2.99 -3.48 -12.66
C PRO A 98 2.49 -4.93 -12.68
N LEU A 99 2.08 -5.47 -11.51
CA LEU A 99 1.49 -6.82 -11.44
C LEU A 99 0.20 -6.92 -12.23
N SER A 100 -0.69 -5.93 -12.10
CA SER A 100 -1.97 -5.90 -12.82
C SER A 100 -1.76 -5.96 -14.34
N ARG A 101 -0.80 -5.17 -14.87
CA ARG A 101 -0.41 -5.21 -16.27
C ARG A 101 0.22 -6.56 -16.65
N PHE A 102 1.12 -7.09 -15.81
CA PHE A 102 1.76 -8.39 -16.01
C PHE A 102 0.71 -9.51 -16.10
N TYR A 103 -0.21 -9.55 -15.15
CA TYR A 103 -1.27 -10.57 -15.11
C TYR A 103 -2.20 -10.45 -16.32
N ALA A 104 -2.62 -9.24 -16.70
CA ALA A 104 -3.46 -9.01 -17.88
C ALA A 104 -2.84 -9.57 -19.17
N ASN A 105 -1.50 -9.49 -19.31
CA ASN A 105 -0.79 -9.96 -20.49
C ASN A 105 -0.46 -11.46 -20.46
N ASN A 106 -0.40 -12.09 -19.29
CA ASN A 106 0.17 -13.43 -19.14
C ASN A 106 -0.80 -14.43 -18.49
N LYS A 107 -2.02 -14.04 -18.15
CA LYS A 107 -2.99 -14.86 -17.38
C LYS A 107 -3.19 -16.26 -17.95
N GLU A 108 -3.15 -16.43 -19.28
CA GLU A 108 -3.34 -17.70 -19.95
C GLU A 108 -2.17 -18.69 -19.74
N GLN A 109 -1.01 -18.19 -19.28
CA GLN A 109 0.20 -18.96 -19.02
C GLN A 109 0.43 -19.16 -17.52
N LEU A 110 -0.40 -18.58 -16.67
CA LEU A 110 -0.28 -18.61 -15.23
C LEU A 110 -1.28 -19.59 -14.60
N PRO A 111 -0.96 -20.18 -13.45
CA PRO A 111 -1.93 -20.99 -12.73
C PRO A 111 -3.10 -20.15 -12.23
N SER A 112 -4.25 -20.80 -11.97
CA SER A 112 -5.39 -20.16 -11.34
C SER A 112 -5.77 -20.98 -10.09
N PRO A 113 -5.78 -20.36 -8.88
CA PRO A 113 -5.33 -19.00 -8.58
C PRO A 113 -3.80 -18.83 -8.75
N PHE A 114 -3.39 -17.61 -9.12
CA PHE A 114 -1.98 -17.25 -9.24
C PHE A 114 -1.49 -16.58 -7.95
N ARG A 115 -0.48 -17.16 -7.33
CA ARG A 115 0.19 -16.64 -6.13
C ARG A 115 1.49 -15.97 -6.53
N ALA A 116 1.48 -14.65 -6.57
CA ALA A 116 2.64 -13.83 -6.96
C ALA A 116 3.44 -13.39 -5.76
N LEU A 117 4.77 -13.46 -5.87
CA LEU A 117 5.72 -12.82 -4.98
C LEU A 117 6.54 -11.83 -5.79
N GLN A 118 6.58 -10.59 -5.36
CA GLN A 118 7.43 -9.56 -5.96
C GLN A 118 8.33 -8.95 -4.89
N VAL A 119 9.61 -8.78 -5.23
CA VAL A 119 10.58 -8.06 -4.38
C VAL A 119 11.33 -7.09 -5.26
N GLY A 120 11.20 -5.80 -4.97
CA GLY A 120 11.88 -4.81 -5.80
C GLY A 120 11.79 -3.39 -5.24
N PRO A 121 12.65 -2.50 -5.75
CA PRO A 121 12.63 -1.10 -5.38
C PRO A 121 11.41 -0.40 -5.96
N VAL A 122 10.89 0.53 -5.17
CA VAL A 122 9.82 1.46 -5.55
C VAL A 122 10.21 2.88 -5.15
N TRP A 123 9.56 3.87 -5.77
CA TRP A 123 9.92 5.29 -5.59
C TRP A 123 8.67 6.11 -5.28
N ARG A 124 8.70 6.86 -4.19
CA ARG A 124 7.65 7.80 -3.80
C ARG A 124 8.25 9.18 -3.56
N ALA A 125 7.70 10.20 -4.20
CA ALA A 125 8.15 11.58 -4.08
C ALA A 125 7.74 12.23 -2.74
N ASP A 126 7.52 11.44 -1.71
CA ASP A 126 7.18 11.86 -0.37
C ASP A 126 8.23 12.83 0.23
N GLN A 127 7.80 13.60 1.24
CA GLN A 127 8.72 14.31 2.11
C GLN A 127 9.50 13.29 2.96
N PRO A 128 10.84 13.24 2.83
CA PRO A 128 11.64 12.30 3.61
C PRO A 128 11.57 12.61 5.11
N ALA A 129 11.36 11.57 5.90
CA ALA A 129 11.33 11.62 7.37
C ALA A 129 12.03 10.37 7.95
N LYS A 130 12.13 10.27 9.28
CA LYS A 130 12.66 9.06 9.92
C LYS A 130 11.77 7.87 9.55
N GLY A 131 12.38 6.83 8.93
CA GLY A 131 11.66 5.66 8.44
C GLY A 131 10.87 5.85 7.13
N ARG A 132 10.88 7.06 6.52
CA ARG A 132 10.21 7.34 5.25
C ARG A 132 11.23 7.79 4.21
N PHE A 133 11.50 6.91 3.27
CA PHE A 133 12.44 7.11 2.17
C PHE A 133 11.70 7.33 0.85
N ARG A 134 12.39 7.97 -0.10
CA ARG A 134 11.90 8.13 -1.48
C ARG A 134 12.18 6.92 -2.36
N GLN A 135 13.16 6.11 -1.99
CA GLN A 135 13.45 4.82 -2.60
C GLN A 135 13.54 3.78 -1.50
N PHE A 136 12.77 2.71 -1.61
CA PHE A 136 12.78 1.59 -0.68
C PHE A 136 12.39 0.31 -1.41
N VAL A 137 12.58 -0.85 -0.77
CA VAL A 137 12.16 -2.13 -1.33
C VAL A 137 10.85 -2.55 -0.72
N GLN A 138 9.90 -2.91 -1.57
CA GLN A 138 8.70 -3.66 -1.19
C GLN A 138 8.93 -5.16 -1.40
N CYS A 139 8.26 -5.95 -0.58
CA CYS A 139 8.17 -7.39 -0.70
C CYS A 139 6.68 -7.73 -0.59
N ASP A 140 6.04 -7.88 -1.74
CA ASP A 140 4.60 -8.00 -1.85
C ASP A 140 4.23 -9.43 -2.23
N ILE A 141 3.17 -9.95 -1.63
CA ILE A 141 2.51 -11.19 -2.01
C ILE A 141 1.06 -10.90 -2.39
N ASP A 142 0.64 -11.45 -3.52
CA ASP A 142 -0.69 -11.24 -4.07
C ASP A 142 -1.30 -12.58 -4.51
N VAL A 143 -2.60 -12.73 -4.36
CA VAL A 143 -3.36 -13.86 -4.90
C VAL A 143 -4.36 -13.33 -5.92
N LEU A 144 -4.29 -13.82 -7.15
CA LEU A 144 -5.16 -13.41 -8.25
C LEU A 144 -5.99 -14.61 -8.74
N GLY A 145 -7.28 -14.39 -8.93
CA GLY A 145 -8.19 -15.43 -9.45
C GLY A 145 -8.82 -16.31 -8.38
N ASP A 146 -8.74 -15.96 -7.10
CA ASP A 146 -9.51 -16.55 -6.02
C ASP A 146 -10.62 -15.58 -5.60
N SER A 147 -11.87 -16.04 -5.59
CA SER A 147 -13.04 -15.26 -5.18
C SER A 147 -13.51 -15.59 -3.75
N THR A 148 -12.77 -16.45 -3.07
CA THR A 148 -13.08 -16.87 -1.69
C THR A 148 -12.24 -16.08 -0.70
N ASN A 149 -12.61 -16.14 0.58
CA ASN A 149 -11.83 -15.53 1.67
C ASN A 149 -10.59 -16.36 2.08
N LEU A 150 -10.32 -17.47 1.38
CA LEU A 150 -9.12 -18.28 1.62
C LEU A 150 -7.84 -17.51 1.28
N ALA A 151 -7.91 -16.64 0.26
CA ALA A 151 -6.77 -15.79 -0.12
C ALA A 151 -6.35 -14.88 1.04
N GLU A 152 -7.30 -14.21 1.70
CA GLU A 152 -7.01 -13.33 2.84
C GLU A 152 -6.44 -14.11 4.03
N ILE A 153 -7.00 -15.30 4.32
CA ILE A 153 -6.49 -16.18 5.38
C ILE A 153 -5.06 -16.60 5.09
N GLU A 154 -4.76 -16.98 3.85
CA GLU A 154 -3.43 -17.39 3.40
C GLU A 154 -2.43 -16.22 3.52
N LEU A 155 -2.80 -15.03 3.06
CA LEU A 155 -1.97 -13.82 3.14
C LEU A 155 -1.64 -13.44 4.59
N ILE A 156 -2.63 -13.46 5.49
CA ILE A 156 -2.44 -13.19 6.91
C ILE A 156 -1.51 -14.23 7.53
N THR A 157 -1.72 -15.49 7.23
CA THR A 157 -0.92 -16.60 7.78
C THR A 157 0.53 -16.54 7.31
N ALA A 158 0.74 -16.36 6.00
CA ALA A 158 2.07 -16.27 5.39
C ALA A 158 2.85 -15.05 5.91
N THR A 159 2.18 -13.90 5.97
CA THR A 159 2.78 -12.64 6.46
C THR A 159 3.11 -12.73 7.95
N SER A 160 2.20 -13.29 8.77
CA SER A 160 2.45 -13.51 10.20
C SER A 160 3.65 -14.44 10.43
N LYS A 161 3.79 -15.50 9.63
CA LYS A 161 4.94 -16.40 9.69
C LYS A 161 6.24 -15.70 9.32
N ALA A 162 6.23 -14.88 8.26
CA ALA A 162 7.40 -14.12 7.83
C ALA A 162 7.82 -13.11 8.90
N LEU A 163 6.88 -12.34 9.43
CA LEU A 163 7.13 -11.37 10.51
C LEU A 163 7.65 -12.05 11.78
N SER A 164 7.03 -13.13 12.24
CA SER A 164 7.50 -13.88 13.43
C SER A 164 8.94 -14.34 13.27
N THR A 165 9.33 -14.80 12.08
CA THR A 165 10.68 -15.27 11.82
C THR A 165 11.69 -14.12 11.82
N VAL A 166 11.40 -13.03 11.12
CA VAL A 166 12.33 -11.90 10.99
C VAL A 166 12.42 -11.09 12.28
N LEU A 167 11.27 -10.81 12.91
CA LEU A 167 11.23 -10.04 14.17
C LEU A 167 11.81 -10.85 15.34
N GLY A 168 11.52 -12.16 15.40
CA GLY A 168 12.11 -13.05 16.41
C GLY A 168 13.63 -13.11 16.34
N ALA A 169 14.22 -13.09 15.13
CA ALA A 169 15.67 -12.97 14.96
C ALA A 169 16.23 -11.63 15.46
N ALA A 170 15.39 -10.59 15.54
CA ALA A 170 15.73 -9.29 16.13
C ALA A 170 15.36 -9.15 17.62
N GLY A 171 14.88 -10.23 18.26
CA GLY A 171 14.47 -10.24 19.68
C GLY A 171 13.09 -9.58 19.92
N ILE A 172 12.26 -9.46 18.89
CA ILE A 172 10.89 -8.93 18.98
C ILE A 172 9.91 -10.10 18.89
N ASP A 173 9.35 -10.52 20.02
CA ASP A 173 8.54 -11.74 20.11
C ASP A 173 7.05 -11.51 19.94
N LYS A 174 6.60 -10.25 19.95
CA LYS A 174 5.17 -9.90 19.88
C LYS A 174 4.91 -8.82 18.84
N PHE A 175 3.87 -9.03 18.06
CA PHE A 175 3.27 -8.04 17.17
C PHE A 175 1.78 -8.32 17.07
N THR A 176 1.01 -7.33 16.65
CA THR A 176 -0.44 -7.44 16.44
C THR A 176 -0.75 -7.29 14.96
N VAL A 177 -1.62 -8.15 14.46
CA VAL A 177 -2.18 -8.04 13.11
C VAL A 177 -3.58 -7.44 13.22
N HIS A 178 -3.75 -6.22 12.71
CA HIS A 178 -5.06 -5.59 12.63
C HIS A 178 -5.74 -6.03 11.34
N VAL A 179 -6.90 -6.67 11.46
CA VAL A 179 -7.72 -7.12 10.33
C VAL A 179 -9.00 -6.30 10.31
N ASN A 180 -9.40 -5.84 9.12
CA ASN A 180 -10.62 -5.08 8.95
C ASN A 180 -11.29 -5.41 7.61
N ASP A 181 -12.60 -5.22 7.55
CA ASP A 181 -13.39 -5.30 6.33
C ASP A 181 -14.10 -3.97 6.09
N ARG A 182 -13.84 -3.35 4.94
CA ARG A 182 -14.45 -2.07 4.58
C ARG A 182 -15.98 -2.12 4.61
N ARG A 183 -16.58 -3.27 4.31
CA ARG A 183 -18.06 -3.45 4.37
C ARG A 183 -18.58 -3.24 5.78
N ILE A 184 -17.86 -3.72 6.80
CA ILE A 184 -18.19 -3.51 8.21
C ILE A 184 -18.10 -2.03 8.57
N LEU A 185 -17.03 -1.36 8.16
CA LEU A 185 -16.86 0.07 8.41
C LEU A 185 -17.93 0.92 7.72
N CYS A 186 -18.27 0.59 6.47
CA CYS A 186 -19.36 1.26 5.76
C CYS A 186 -20.70 1.03 6.49
N ALA A 187 -21.00 -0.20 6.90
CA ALA A 187 -22.21 -0.51 7.65
C ALA A 187 -22.27 0.24 9.00
N ALA A 188 -21.13 0.37 9.69
CA ALA A 188 -21.03 1.14 10.93
C ALA A 188 -21.32 2.62 10.70
N ALA A 189 -20.75 3.23 9.66
CA ALA A 189 -21.02 4.62 9.29
C ALA A 189 -22.50 4.85 8.93
N MET A 190 -23.08 3.96 8.11
CA MET A 190 -24.49 4.02 7.75
C MET A 190 -25.40 3.84 8.97
N LYS A 191 -25.07 2.92 9.88
CA LYS A 191 -25.80 2.73 11.13
C LYS A 191 -25.78 3.97 12.02
N ALA A 192 -24.68 4.73 12.00
CA ALA A 192 -24.58 6.00 12.70
C ALA A 192 -25.36 7.15 12.00
N GLY A 193 -25.96 6.90 10.85
CA GLY A 193 -26.76 7.88 10.10
C GLY A 193 -26.02 8.59 8.96
N CYS A 194 -24.81 8.12 8.61
CA CYS A 194 -24.05 8.70 7.50
C CYS A 194 -24.70 8.34 6.15
N ALA A 195 -24.86 9.33 5.27
CA ALA A 195 -25.34 9.10 3.90
C ALA A 195 -24.24 8.44 3.05
N ASP A 196 -24.65 7.55 2.12
CA ASP A 196 -23.73 6.76 1.28
C ASP A 196 -22.60 7.57 0.62
N PRO A 197 -22.83 8.75 0.02
CA PRO A 197 -21.76 9.55 -0.58
C PRO A 197 -20.75 10.12 0.44
N GLU A 198 -21.10 10.21 1.72
CA GLU A 198 -20.28 10.80 2.78
C GLU A 198 -19.43 9.75 3.52
N VAL A 199 -19.78 8.47 3.42
CA VAL A 199 -19.11 7.37 4.10
C VAL A 199 -17.59 7.39 3.84
N GLY A 200 -17.19 7.64 2.58
CA GLY A 200 -15.76 7.68 2.22
C GLY A 200 -14.96 8.72 3.02
N GLY A 201 -15.51 9.91 3.21
CA GLY A 201 -14.88 10.97 4.00
C GLY A 201 -14.77 10.60 5.49
N MET A 202 -15.82 10.00 6.02
CA MET A 202 -15.86 9.52 7.40
C MET A 202 -14.78 8.47 7.70
N LEU A 203 -14.61 7.50 6.78
CA LEU A 203 -13.59 6.45 6.91
C LEU A 203 -12.16 7.02 6.79
N VAL A 204 -11.93 8.01 5.94
CA VAL A 204 -10.62 8.70 5.84
C VAL A 204 -10.25 9.41 7.15
N THR A 205 -11.24 9.99 7.83
CA THR A 205 -11.02 10.62 9.14
C THR A 205 -10.76 9.56 10.21
N LEU A 206 -11.51 8.44 10.21
CA LEU A 206 -11.30 7.32 11.13
C LEU A 206 -9.89 6.71 11.01
N ASP A 207 -9.32 6.65 9.81
CA ASP A 207 -7.95 6.14 9.55
C ASP A 207 -6.85 6.91 10.29
N LYS A 208 -7.18 8.08 10.81
CA LYS A 208 -6.28 8.90 11.62
C LYS A 208 -6.35 8.57 13.13
N LEU A 209 -7.23 7.66 13.55
CA LEU A 209 -7.50 7.36 14.96
C LEU A 209 -6.21 7.08 15.76
N ASP A 210 -5.30 6.27 15.23
CA ASP A 210 -4.03 5.94 15.88
C ASP A 210 -3.08 7.16 16.03
N LYS A 211 -3.31 8.21 15.26
CA LYS A 211 -2.45 9.42 15.24
C LYS A 211 -2.98 10.55 16.10
N ILE A 212 -4.30 10.78 16.08
CA ILE A 212 -4.94 11.94 16.70
C ILE A 212 -5.89 11.57 17.83
N GLY A 213 -6.12 10.25 18.08
CA GLY A 213 -7.04 9.77 19.10
C GLY A 213 -8.51 10.03 18.80
N PHE A 214 -9.40 9.53 19.67
CA PHE A 214 -10.85 9.70 19.51
C PHE A 214 -11.28 11.16 19.50
N GLU A 215 -10.76 11.98 20.39
CA GLU A 215 -11.07 13.42 20.45
C GLU A 215 -10.68 14.17 19.16
N GLY A 216 -9.51 13.81 18.58
CA GLY A 216 -9.05 14.40 17.32
C GLY A 216 -9.90 13.99 16.14
N VAL A 217 -10.31 12.71 16.08
CA VAL A 217 -11.21 12.20 15.03
C VAL A 217 -12.58 12.83 15.14
N GLU A 218 -13.17 12.91 16.34
CA GLU A 218 -14.45 13.57 16.58
C GLU A 218 -14.44 15.01 16.09
N LYS A 219 -13.44 15.79 16.51
CA LYS A 219 -13.28 17.18 16.09
C LYS A 219 -13.21 17.31 14.57
N GLU A 220 -12.41 16.46 13.91
CA GLU A 220 -12.27 16.49 12.44
C GLU A 220 -13.56 16.07 11.73
N LEU A 221 -14.33 15.12 12.27
CA LEU A 221 -15.64 14.75 11.75
C LEU A 221 -16.61 15.93 11.80
N LEU A 222 -16.67 16.65 12.92
CA LEU A 222 -17.49 17.83 13.09
C LEU A 222 -17.07 18.97 12.14
N GLU A 223 -15.77 19.21 11.99
CA GLU A 223 -15.22 20.20 11.04
C GLU A 223 -15.56 19.86 9.59
N ASN A 224 -15.67 18.58 9.26
CA ASN A 224 -16.08 18.07 7.95
C ASN A 224 -17.61 18.05 7.75
N GLY A 225 -18.40 18.52 8.73
CA GLY A 225 -19.83 18.71 8.62
C GLY A 225 -20.68 17.54 9.16
N ALA A 226 -20.08 16.58 9.84
CA ALA A 226 -20.84 15.51 10.51
C ALA A 226 -21.68 16.09 11.66
N ALA A 227 -22.91 15.58 11.83
CA ALA A 227 -23.73 15.93 13.00
C ALA A 227 -23.10 15.36 14.28
N PRO A 228 -23.15 16.06 15.43
CA PRO A 228 -22.54 15.59 16.68
C PRO A 228 -23.03 14.19 17.10
N GLU A 229 -24.34 13.96 17.04
CA GLU A 229 -24.93 12.67 17.40
C GLU A 229 -24.47 11.52 16.47
N MET A 230 -24.21 11.83 15.18
CA MET A 230 -23.67 10.86 14.22
C MET A 230 -22.21 10.53 14.52
N ALA A 231 -21.39 11.55 14.83
CA ALA A 231 -19.98 11.36 15.17
C ALA A 231 -19.84 10.54 16.45
N ASP A 232 -20.60 10.86 17.50
CA ASP A 232 -20.63 10.10 18.74
C ASP A 232 -21.05 8.65 18.53
N CYS A 233 -22.18 8.43 17.86
CA CYS A 233 -22.69 7.08 17.56
C CYS A 233 -21.67 6.24 16.77
N PHE A 234 -20.99 6.86 15.80
CA PHE A 234 -19.98 6.18 15.01
C PHE A 234 -18.74 5.81 15.83
N LEU A 235 -18.23 6.74 16.63
CA LEU A 235 -17.03 6.51 17.44
C LEU A 235 -17.26 5.54 18.60
N ASP A 236 -18.47 5.51 19.15
CA ASP A 236 -18.83 4.58 20.22
C ASP A 236 -18.74 3.13 19.78
N LEU A 237 -18.92 2.84 18.48
CA LEU A 237 -18.72 1.49 17.94
C LEU A 237 -17.28 1.01 18.03
N PHE A 238 -16.31 1.92 18.20
CA PHE A 238 -14.88 1.60 18.26
C PHE A 238 -14.27 1.80 19.67
N LYS A 239 -15.03 2.34 20.63
CA LYS A 239 -14.57 2.57 22.02
C LYS A 239 -14.65 1.32 22.90
N GLY A 240 -15.43 0.31 22.50
CA GLY A 240 -15.65 -0.91 23.27
C GLY A 240 -14.57 -1.96 23.03
N GLU A 241 -14.16 -2.68 24.07
CA GLU A 241 -13.49 -3.97 23.89
C GLU A 241 -14.52 -4.94 23.27
N ILE A 242 -14.21 -5.43 22.06
CA ILE A 242 -15.03 -6.48 21.43
C ILE A 242 -14.69 -7.77 22.15
N ASP A 243 -15.60 -8.22 23.03
CA ASP A 243 -15.52 -9.55 23.62
C ASP A 243 -15.67 -10.59 22.50
N THR A 244 -14.59 -11.36 22.28
CA THR A 244 -14.55 -12.39 21.25
C THR A 244 -15.57 -13.51 21.46
N GLU A 245 -16.12 -13.67 22.67
CA GLU A 245 -17.22 -14.63 22.94
C GLU A 245 -18.57 -14.10 22.44
N SER A 246 -18.77 -12.78 22.41
CA SER A 246 -20.01 -12.17 21.89
C SER A 246 -20.06 -12.11 20.35
N CYS A 247 -18.91 -12.28 19.66
CA CYS A 247 -18.88 -12.30 18.19
C CYS A 247 -19.61 -13.49 17.56
N LYS A 248 -19.88 -14.57 18.31
CA LYS A 248 -20.66 -15.73 17.81
C LYS A 248 -22.11 -15.38 17.50
N GLY A 249 -22.68 -14.37 18.16
CA GLY A 249 -24.03 -13.90 17.89
C GLY A 249 -24.16 -12.82 16.82
N PHE A 250 -23.05 -12.39 16.22
CA PHE A 250 -23.03 -11.36 15.16
C PHE A 250 -22.98 -11.96 13.75
N CYS A 251 -22.68 -13.25 13.64
CA CYS A 251 -22.56 -13.99 12.37
C CYS A 251 -23.82 -14.81 12.00
N ASP A 252 -24.83 -14.86 12.87
CA ASP A 252 -26.15 -15.40 12.63
C ASP A 252 -27.17 -14.27 12.28
#